data_029f9852f9816c1c9ba41f12fefac577
#
_entry.id   029f9852f9816c1c9ba41f12fefac577
#
_cell.length_a   1.000
_cell.length_b   1.000
_cell.length_c   1.000
_cell.angle_alpha   90.00
_cell.angle_beta   90.00
_cell.angle_gamma   90.00
#
_symmetry.space_group_name_H-M   'P 1'
#
loop_
_entity.id
_entity.type
_entity.pdbx_description
1 polymer ?
#
loop_
_entity_poly.entity_id
_entity_poly.type
_entity_poly.pdbx_seq_one_letter_code
_entity_poly.pdbx_strand_id
1 'polypeptide(L)'
;MKRKYSYIGLAVIILVFGVIVIPKIMERTVGNEVIENDRLNNNPDIHQKELAYIILDGEKAKVPDFEFTNQKGDPISNKDLQGKVYVVDFFFTTCPTICPKMTSNLKDVEKNFRANPNFAIASFSINPENDSPEILKEYAREYGIKNPNWYFLTGEREKIYELANKGFNLYVAENPEVAGNFQHSGYFALVDQEGYLRSRLDKYGNPIIAYNGL
;
A
#
# COMPACT_ATOMS: atom_id res chain seq x y z
N MET A 1 49.07 -40.73 -22.33
CA MET A 1 49.18 -39.36 -22.89
C MET A 1 47.82 -38.72 -23.19
N LYS A 2 46.81 -38.87 -22.31
CA LYS A 2 45.46 -38.31 -22.53
C LYS A 2 44.96 -37.30 -21.48
N ARG A 3 45.80 -36.89 -20.51
CA ARG A 3 45.38 -36.02 -19.39
C ARG A 3 45.70 -34.54 -19.57
N LYS A 4 46.51 -34.12 -20.55
CA LYS A 4 46.92 -32.72 -20.76
C LYS A 4 45.90 -31.85 -21.47
N TYR A 5 44.94 -32.40 -22.18
CA TYR A 5 43.92 -31.62 -22.93
C TYR A 5 42.64 -31.35 -22.16
N SER A 6 42.42 -32.04 -21.03
CA SER A 6 41.19 -31.85 -20.21
C SER A 6 41.15 -30.47 -19.55
N TYR A 7 42.31 -29.92 -19.18
CA TYR A 7 42.38 -28.59 -18.55
C TYR A 7 42.15 -27.44 -19.55
N ILE A 8 42.50 -27.62 -20.81
CA ILE A 8 42.27 -26.63 -21.87
C ILE A 8 40.78 -26.49 -22.13
N GLY A 9 40.05 -27.62 -22.22
CA GLY A 9 38.61 -27.61 -22.38
C GLY A 9 37.89 -26.91 -21.21
N LEU A 10 38.28 -27.20 -19.96
CA LEU A 10 37.74 -26.56 -18.79
C LEU A 10 38.05 -25.04 -18.75
N ALA A 11 39.26 -24.65 -19.08
CA ALA A 11 39.67 -23.26 -19.15
C ALA A 11 38.89 -22.45 -20.19
N VAL A 12 38.63 -23.05 -21.37
CA VAL A 12 37.78 -22.44 -22.41
C VAL A 12 36.34 -22.27 -21.95
N ILE A 13 35.77 -23.26 -21.28
CA ILE A 13 34.40 -23.18 -20.74
C ILE A 13 34.30 -22.04 -19.71
N ILE A 14 35.26 -21.95 -18.79
CA ILE A 14 35.29 -20.88 -17.76
C ILE A 14 35.43 -19.50 -18.42
N LEU A 15 36.29 -19.40 -19.44
CA LEU A 15 36.50 -18.14 -20.16
C LEU A 15 35.27 -17.71 -20.94
N VAL A 16 34.63 -18.61 -21.65
CA VAL A 16 33.39 -18.36 -22.40
C VAL A 16 32.27 -18.00 -21.42
N PHE A 17 32.14 -18.71 -20.32
CA PHE A 17 31.17 -18.39 -19.26
C PHE A 17 31.45 -17.00 -18.67
N GLY A 18 32.69 -16.67 -18.36
CA GLY A 18 33.09 -15.37 -17.85
C GLY A 18 32.78 -14.22 -18.82
N VAL A 19 33.10 -14.40 -20.11
CA VAL A 19 32.85 -13.34 -21.12
C VAL A 19 31.37 -13.15 -21.46
N ILE A 20 30.57 -14.21 -21.40
CA ILE A 20 29.12 -14.13 -21.78
C ILE A 20 28.22 -13.86 -20.56
N VAL A 21 28.51 -14.47 -19.43
CA VAL A 21 27.60 -14.46 -18.27
C VAL A 21 27.88 -13.30 -17.34
N ILE A 22 29.17 -12.98 -17.10
CA ILE A 22 29.53 -11.86 -16.21
C ILE A 22 29.00 -10.52 -16.71
N PRO A 23 29.13 -10.13 -17.99
CA PRO A 23 28.52 -8.88 -18.47
C PRO A 23 27.00 -8.87 -18.32
N LYS A 24 26.31 -9.98 -18.63
CA LYS A 24 24.85 -10.08 -18.44
C LYS A 24 24.42 -9.97 -16.97
N ILE A 25 25.22 -10.51 -16.04
CA ILE A 25 24.97 -10.35 -14.62
C ILE A 25 25.28 -8.90 -14.21
N MET A 26 26.37 -8.33 -14.69
CA MET A 26 26.71 -6.93 -14.43
C MET A 26 25.67 -5.95 -15.00
N GLU A 27 25.18 -6.17 -16.20
CA GLU A 27 24.06 -5.37 -16.75
C GLU A 27 22.80 -5.48 -15.88
N ARG A 28 22.53 -6.64 -15.30
CA ARG A 28 21.42 -6.82 -14.36
C ARG A 28 21.67 -6.21 -12.97
N THR A 29 22.92 -6.11 -12.54
CA THR A 29 23.28 -5.59 -11.19
C THR A 29 23.72 -4.13 -11.21
N VAL A 30 24.32 -3.65 -12.28
CA VAL A 30 24.74 -2.24 -12.46
C VAL A 30 23.66 -1.42 -13.14
N GLY A 31 22.74 -2.05 -13.89
CA GLY A 31 21.47 -1.45 -14.35
C GLY A 31 20.38 -1.41 -13.26
N ASN A 32 20.68 -1.80 -12.05
CA ASN A 32 19.96 -1.32 -10.89
C ASN A 32 20.37 0.15 -10.69
N GLU A 33 19.79 1.05 -11.48
CA GLU A 33 19.38 2.31 -10.91
C GLU A 33 18.76 1.94 -9.57
N VAL A 34 19.42 2.33 -8.49
CA VAL A 34 18.77 2.46 -7.19
C VAL A 34 17.49 3.19 -7.54
N ILE A 35 16.36 2.45 -7.50
CA ILE A 35 15.07 3.09 -7.61
C ILE A 35 15.09 4.00 -6.40
N GLU A 36 15.54 5.24 -6.59
CA GLU A 36 15.23 6.30 -5.67
C GLU A 36 13.73 6.14 -5.51
N ASN A 37 13.33 5.78 -4.30
CA ASN A 37 11.92 5.71 -3.95
C ASN A 37 11.37 7.10 -4.27
N ASP A 38 10.90 7.27 -5.49
CA ASP A 38 10.23 8.47 -5.95
C ASP A 38 8.87 8.49 -5.24
N ARG A 39 8.95 8.86 -3.96
CA ARG A 39 7.82 8.93 -3.02
C ARG A 39 6.79 9.94 -3.47
N LEU A 40 7.23 10.85 -4.31
CA LEU A 40 6.41 11.84 -4.98
C LEU A 40 6.75 11.72 -6.46
N ASN A 41 6.03 10.91 -7.18
CA ASN A 41 6.28 10.64 -8.60
C ASN A 41 6.22 11.93 -9.43
N ASN A 42 7.27 12.75 -9.34
CA ASN A 42 7.49 13.96 -10.13
C ASN A 42 8.11 13.64 -11.49
N ASN A 43 8.04 12.39 -11.97
CA ASN A 43 8.49 12.07 -13.30
C ASN A 43 7.44 12.55 -14.31
N PRO A 44 7.67 13.67 -15.01
CA PRO A 44 6.71 14.24 -15.95
C PRO A 44 6.45 13.35 -17.19
N ASP A 45 7.26 12.32 -17.39
CA ASP A 45 7.16 11.43 -18.55
C ASP A 45 6.19 10.24 -18.34
N ILE A 46 5.68 10.05 -17.13
CA ILE A 46 4.61 9.08 -16.91
C ILE A 46 3.26 9.75 -17.14
N HIS A 47 2.96 10.10 -18.37
CA HIS A 47 1.62 10.43 -18.84
C HIS A 47 0.75 9.16 -18.90
N GLN A 48 0.62 8.46 -17.80
CA GLN A 48 -0.37 7.41 -17.69
C GLN A 48 -1.74 8.09 -17.54
N LYS A 49 -2.45 8.22 -18.65
CA LYS A 49 -3.76 8.90 -18.71
C LYS A 49 -4.83 8.19 -17.86
N GLU A 50 -4.65 6.91 -17.58
CA GLU A 50 -5.65 6.12 -16.85
C GLU A 50 -4.97 5.18 -15.84
N LEU A 51 -5.53 5.12 -14.64
CA LEU A 51 -5.13 4.12 -13.65
C LEU A 51 -5.66 2.75 -14.06
N ALA A 52 -4.85 1.72 -13.89
CA ALA A 52 -5.27 0.34 -14.12
C ALA A 52 -6.20 -0.15 -12.99
N TYR A 53 -7.02 -1.14 -13.30
CA TYR A 53 -7.72 -1.92 -12.29
C TYR A 53 -6.78 -2.96 -11.69
N ILE A 54 -6.84 -3.13 -10.37
CA ILE A 54 -6.24 -4.28 -9.72
C ILE A 54 -7.11 -5.48 -10.02
N ILE A 55 -6.47 -6.60 -10.38
CA ILE A 55 -7.15 -7.87 -10.65
C ILE A 55 -6.86 -8.82 -9.50
N LEU A 56 -7.88 -9.30 -8.84
CA LEU A 56 -7.81 -10.35 -7.83
C LEU A 56 -8.70 -11.52 -8.30
N ASP A 57 -8.20 -12.72 -8.20
CA ASP A 57 -8.91 -13.94 -8.61
C ASP A 57 -9.48 -13.91 -10.06
N GLY A 58 -8.82 -13.14 -10.95
CA GLY A 58 -9.20 -13.01 -12.37
C GLY A 58 -10.27 -11.96 -12.65
N GLU A 59 -10.77 -11.26 -11.63
CA GLU A 59 -11.77 -10.19 -11.75
C GLU A 59 -11.24 -8.84 -11.29
N LYS A 60 -11.86 -7.74 -11.72
CA LYS A 60 -11.57 -6.40 -11.21
C LYS A 60 -11.90 -6.36 -9.72
N ALA A 61 -10.89 -6.05 -8.90
CA ALA A 61 -11.04 -5.98 -7.46
C ALA A 61 -11.98 -4.85 -7.07
N LYS A 62 -13.12 -5.22 -6.49
CA LYS A 62 -14.11 -4.30 -5.94
C LYS A 62 -14.13 -4.41 -4.42
N VAL A 63 -14.21 -3.26 -3.74
CA VAL A 63 -14.30 -3.23 -2.28
C VAL A 63 -15.58 -3.97 -1.82
N PRO A 64 -15.48 -4.98 -0.94
CA PRO A 64 -16.64 -5.66 -0.38
C PRO A 64 -17.53 -4.70 0.43
N ASP A 65 -18.77 -5.10 0.65
CA ASP A 65 -19.66 -4.36 1.53
C ASP A 65 -19.14 -4.37 2.97
N PHE A 66 -19.12 -3.21 3.59
CA PHE A 66 -18.72 -3.02 4.97
C PHE A 66 -19.59 -1.97 5.68
N GLU A 67 -19.62 -2.06 6.99
CA GLU A 67 -20.17 -1.03 7.87
C GLU A 67 -19.36 -1.00 9.17
N PHE A 68 -18.81 0.18 9.50
CA PHE A 68 -17.98 0.41 10.68
C PHE A 68 -18.33 1.75 11.33
N THR A 69 -17.94 1.93 12.59
CA THR A 69 -18.21 3.16 13.34
C THR A 69 -17.07 4.15 13.16
N ASN A 70 -17.38 5.42 12.87
CA ASN A 70 -16.38 6.46 12.73
C ASN A 70 -16.01 7.10 14.09
N GLN A 71 -15.06 8.02 14.07
CA GLN A 71 -14.58 8.79 15.24
C GLN A 71 -15.63 9.73 15.87
N LYS A 72 -16.85 9.83 15.28
CA LYS A 72 -17.97 10.59 15.83
C LYS A 72 -19.04 9.69 16.40
N GLY A 73 -18.91 8.37 16.26
CA GLY A 73 -19.90 7.39 16.65
C GLY A 73 -20.94 7.09 15.57
N ASP A 74 -20.77 7.64 14.35
CA ASP A 74 -21.73 7.41 13.26
C ASP A 74 -21.34 6.14 12.50
N PRO A 75 -22.31 5.33 12.01
CA PRO A 75 -22.05 4.22 11.10
C PRO A 75 -21.63 4.76 9.72
N ILE A 76 -20.59 4.20 9.15
CA ILE A 76 -20.08 4.49 7.81
C ILE A 76 -19.95 3.19 7.03
N SER A 77 -20.45 3.18 5.84
CA SER A 77 -20.42 2.07 4.90
C SER A 77 -19.76 2.45 3.58
N ASN A 78 -19.52 1.49 2.72
CA ASN A 78 -19.09 1.75 1.35
C ASN A 78 -20.08 2.61 0.55
N LYS A 79 -21.35 2.67 0.94
CA LYS A 79 -22.36 3.57 0.32
C LYS A 79 -22.07 5.05 0.60
N ASP A 80 -21.51 5.38 1.77
CA ASP A 80 -21.14 6.76 2.15
C ASP A 80 -19.90 7.24 1.38
N LEU A 81 -19.13 6.30 0.84
CA LEU A 81 -17.95 6.54 0.01
C LEU A 81 -18.24 6.44 -1.51
N GLN A 82 -19.44 5.99 -1.88
CA GLN A 82 -19.83 5.89 -3.29
C GLN A 82 -19.81 7.26 -3.97
N GLY A 83 -19.26 7.32 -5.19
CA GLY A 83 -19.09 8.57 -5.93
C GLY A 83 -17.86 9.39 -5.50
N LYS A 84 -17.11 8.91 -4.52
CA LYS A 84 -15.83 9.51 -4.10
C LYS A 84 -14.65 8.65 -4.53
N VAL A 85 -13.56 9.31 -4.88
CA VAL A 85 -12.24 8.66 -4.91
C VAL A 85 -11.69 8.70 -3.50
N TYR A 86 -11.23 7.56 -2.98
CA TYR A 86 -10.74 7.54 -1.62
C TYR A 86 -9.48 6.68 -1.44
N VAL A 87 -8.67 7.09 -0.46
CA VAL A 87 -7.48 6.36 -0.02
C VAL A 87 -7.82 5.57 1.22
N VAL A 88 -7.34 4.33 1.27
CA VAL A 88 -7.52 3.42 2.41
C VAL A 88 -6.19 3.10 3.03
N ASP A 89 -6.15 3.10 4.35
CA ASP A 89 -5.06 2.57 5.15
C ASP A 89 -5.58 1.79 6.36
N PHE A 90 -4.70 0.93 6.87
CA PHE A 90 -4.90 0.18 8.11
C PHE A 90 -3.84 0.60 9.11
N PHE A 91 -4.27 0.99 10.31
CA PHE A 91 -3.42 1.57 11.34
C PHE A 91 -3.89 1.17 12.75
N PHE A 92 -3.21 1.61 13.79
CA PHE A 92 -3.71 1.61 15.16
C PHE A 92 -3.09 2.77 15.95
N THR A 93 -3.84 3.32 16.90
CA THR A 93 -3.46 4.58 17.58
C THR A 93 -2.20 4.45 18.40
N THR A 94 -1.93 3.27 18.97
CA THR A 94 -0.77 2.98 19.81
C THR A 94 0.44 2.44 19.04
N CYS A 95 0.45 2.53 17.71
CA CYS A 95 1.56 2.07 16.87
C CYS A 95 2.83 2.91 17.13
N PRO A 96 3.93 2.27 17.58
CA PRO A 96 5.15 3.02 17.91
C PRO A 96 6.08 3.22 16.71
N THR A 97 5.73 2.73 15.52
CA THR A 97 6.65 2.63 14.39
C THR A 97 6.16 3.39 13.14
N ILE A 98 5.40 2.73 12.28
CA ILE A 98 5.09 3.25 10.93
C ILE A 98 3.85 4.12 10.85
N CYS A 99 2.83 3.90 11.69
CA CYS A 99 1.56 4.64 11.59
C CYS A 99 1.72 6.17 11.71
N PRO A 100 2.59 6.71 12.61
CA PRO A 100 2.81 8.15 12.65
C PRO A 100 3.29 8.74 11.33
N LYS A 101 4.17 8.01 10.63
CA LYS A 101 4.68 8.42 9.32
C LYS A 101 3.59 8.32 8.24
N MET A 102 2.84 7.23 8.23
CA MET A 102 1.72 7.03 7.31
C MET A 102 0.67 8.12 7.46
N THR A 103 0.25 8.41 8.69
CA THR A 103 -0.71 9.49 8.99
C THR A 103 -0.18 10.86 8.53
N SER A 104 1.11 11.15 8.75
CA SER A 104 1.73 12.39 8.26
C SER A 104 1.70 12.48 6.74
N ASN A 105 2.02 11.39 6.03
CA ASN A 105 1.97 11.35 4.56
C ASN A 105 0.54 11.51 4.03
N LEU A 106 -0.46 10.89 4.70
CA LEU A 106 -1.88 11.08 4.35
C LEU A 106 -2.36 12.52 4.58
N LYS A 107 -1.83 13.22 5.58
CA LYS A 107 -2.12 14.66 5.76
C LYS A 107 -1.63 15.50 4.59
N ASP A 108 -0.48 15.16 4.01
CA ASP A 108 0.01 15.86 2.82
C ASP A 108 -0.88 15.56 1.59
N VAL A 109 -1.35 14.33 1.45
CA VAL A 109 -2.34 13.97 0.43
C VAL A 109 -3.63 14.76 0.67
N GLU A 110 -4.19 14.71 1.90
CA GLU A 110 -5.41 15.44 2.27
C GLU A 110 -5.33 16.92 1.95
N LYS A 111 -4.19 17.54 2.28
CA LYS A 111 -3.96 18.97 2.01
C LYS A 111 -4.13 19.34 0.54
N ASN A 112 -3.68 18.47 -0.36
CA ASN A 112 -3.78 18.69 -1.81
C ASN A 112 -5.22 18.52 -2.34
N PHE A 113 -6.03 17.68 -1.69
CA PHE A 113 -7.38 17.34 -2.12
C PHE A 113 -8.50 17.88 -1.22
N ARG A 114 -8.18 18.65 -0.17
CA ARG A 114 -9.12 19.17 0.83
C ARG A 114 -10.31 19.90 0.23
N ALA A 115 -10.13 20.62 -0.85
CA ALA A 115 -11.18 21.37 -1.52
C ALA A 115 -12.06 20.50 -2.43
N ASN A 116 -11.71 19.24 -2.64
CA ASN A 116 -12.49 18.33 -3.48
C ASN A 116 -13.48 17.54 -2.61
N PRO A 117 -14.80 17.79 -2.73
CA PRO A 117 -15.82 17.08 -1.96
C PRO A 117 -15.92 15.58 -2.33
N ASN A 118 -15.42 15.22 -3.53
CA ASN A 118 -15.43 13.85 -4.03
C ASN A 118 -14.15 13.09 -3.69
N PHE A 119 -13.34 13.62 -2.75
CA PHE A 119 -12.17 12.93 -2.20
C PHE A 119 -12.39 12.59 -0.73
N ALA A 120 -12.00 11.39 -0.32
CA ALA A 120 -12.08 10.95 1.06
C ALA A 120 -10.84 10.12 1.47
N ILE A 121 -10.69 9.92 2.76
CA ILE A 121 -9.73 8.98 3.35
C ILE A 121 -10.48 8.09 4.35
N ALA A 122 -10.24 6.79 4.30
CA ALA A 122 -10.81 5.80 5.20
C ALA A 122 -9.66 5.05 5.90
N SER A 123 -9.41 5.39 7.15
CA SER A 123 -8.37 4.78 8.00
C SER A 123 -9.03 3.80 8.96
N PHE A 124 -8.75 2.49 8.79
CA PHE A 124 -9.35 1.42 9.59
C PHE A 124 -8.41 1.02 10.73
N SER A 125 -8.90 1.07 11.97
CA SER A 125 -8.11 0.60 13.10
C SER A 125 -8.08 -0.93 13.16
N ILE A 126 -6.88 -1.50 13.27
CA ILE A 126 -6.66 -2.94 13.45
C ILE A 126 -6.61 -3.37 14.90
N ASN A 127 -6.75 -2.43 15.84
CA ASN A 127 -6.83 -2.67 17.28
C ASN A 127 -8.14 -2.11 17.88
N PRO A 128 -9.31 -2.57 17.42
CA PRO A 128 -10.58 -1.99 17.79
C PRO A 128 -10.91 -2.11 19.29
N GLU A 129 -10.30 -3.03 20.02
CA GLU A 129 -10.47 -3.16 21.46
C GLU A 129 -9.87 -1.98 22.23
N ASN A 130 -8.83 -1.36 21.70
CA ASN A 130 -8.26 -0.13 22.24
C ASN A 130 -8.84 1.12 21.58
N ASP A 131 -9.05 1.08 20.27
CA ASP A 131 -9.33 2.23 19.43
C ASP A 131 -10.85 2.47 19.33
N SER A 132 -11.46 2.89 20.46
CA SER A 132 -12.86 3.34 20.48
C SER A 132 -13.04 4.62 19.63
N PRO A 133 -14.29 4.98 19.28
CA PRO A 133 -14.59 6.25 18.59
C PRO A 133 -13.97 7.48 19.29
N GLU A 134 -13.96 7.50 20.63
CA GLU A 134 -13.41 8.60 21.42
C GLU A 134 -11.88 8.68 21.27
N ILE A 135 -11.20 7.52 21.29
CA ILE A 135 -9.74 7.44 21.11
C ILE A 135 -9.38 7.84 19.67
N LEU A 136 -10.14 7.38 18.68
CA LEU A 136 -9.95 7.78 17.28
C LEU A 136 -10.17 9.28 17.06
N LYS A 137 -11.13 9.88 17.75
CA LYS A 137 -11.37 11.33 17.74
C LYS A 137 -10.20 12.09 18.34
N GLU A 138 -9.64 11.59 19.45
CA GLU A 138 -8.46 12.18 20.07
C GLU A 138 -7.25 12.08 19.15
N TYR A 139 -7.00 10.92 18.55
CA TYR A 139 -5.96 10.72 17.56
C TYR A 139 -6.06 11.71 16.40
N ALA A 140 -7.26 11.86 15.83
CA ALA A 140 -7.50 12.84 14.75
C ALA A 140 -7.17 14.29 15.24
N ARG A 141 -7.51 14.62 16.49
CA ARG A 141 -7.22 15.92 17.09
C ARG A 141 -5.72 16.16 17.26
N GLU A 142 -4.98 15.16 17.75
CA GLU A 142 -3.52 15.25 17.94
C GLU A 142 -2.79 15.50 16.63
N TYR A 143 -3.23 14.87 15.55
CA TYR A 143 -2.69 15.11 14.21
C TYR A 143 -3.25 16.36 13.54
N GLY A 144 -4.18 17.10 14.17
CA GLY A 144 -4.80 18.30 13.63
C GLY A 144 -5.68 18.04 12.41
N ILE A 145 -6.23 16.83 12.28
CA ILE A 145 -7.09 16.41 11.19
C ILE A 145 -8.50 16.94 11.45
N LYS A 146 -9.00 17.80 10.53
CA LYS A 146 -10.31 18.46 10.64
C LYS A 146 -11.22 18.18 9.44
N ASN A 147 -10.71 17.47 8.43
CA ASN A 147 -11.48 17.18 7.22
C ASN A 147 -12.62 16.22 7.53
N PRO A 148 -13.89 16.59 7.26
CA PRO A 148 -15.04 15.73 7.54
C PRO A 148 -15.09 14.47 6.65
N ASN A 149 -14.36 14.46 5.53
CA ASN A 149 -14.25 13.31 4.64
C ASN A 149 -13.05 12.39 5.01
N TRP A 150 -12.41 12.61 6.15
CA TRP A 150 -11.44 11.65 6.69
C TRP A 150 -12.10 10.87 7.82
N TYR A 151 -12.38 9.62 7.54
CA TYR A 151 -13.03 8.69 8.45
C TYR A 151 -11.99 7.81 9.13
N PHE A 152 -11.94 7.85 10.46
CA PHE A 152 -11.23 6.87 11.29
C PHE A 152 -12.26 5.85 11.75
N LEU A 153 -12.07 4.60 11.37
CA LEU A 153 -13.10 3.57 11.45
C LEU A 153 -12.67 2.47 12.41
N THR A 154 -13.60 2.04 13.26
CA THR A 154 -13.44 0.93 14.21
C THR A 154 -14.68 0.05 14.21
N GLY A 155 -14.55 -1.18 14.70
CA GLY A 155 -15.65 -2.13 14.76
C GLY A 155 -15.20 -3.53 15.10
N GLU A 156 -15.85 -4.54 14.55
CA GLU A 156 -15.53 -5.93 14.78
C GLU A 156 -14.19 -6.30 14.13
N ARG A 157 -13.23 -6.80 14.92
CA ARG A 157 -11.85 -7.10 14.49
C ARG A 157 -11.81 -8.02 13.28
N GLU A 158 -12.55 -9.12 13.35
CA GLU A 158 -12.57 -10.14 12.31
C GLU A 158 -12.99 -9.56 10.96
N LYS A 159 -14.00 -8.68 10.97
CA LYS A 159 -14.48 -8.00 9.76
C LYS A 159 -13.44 -7.01 9.21
N ILE A 160 -12.75 -6.28 10.09
CA ILE A 160 -11.67 -5.36 9.68
C ILE A 160 -10.53 -6.14 9.05
N TYR A 161 -10.12 -7.27 9.66
CA TYR A 161 -9.04 -8.10 9.16
C TYR A 161 -9.40 -8.81 7.86
N GLU A 162 -10.65 -9.27 7.73
CA GLU A 162 -11.15 -9.84 6.49
C GLU A 162 -11.18 -8.79 5.37
N LEU A 163 -11.67 -7.59 5.66
CA LEU A 163 -11.69 -6.48 4.72
C LEU A 163 -10.27 -6.10 4.27
N ALA A 164 -9.30 -6.03 5.20
CA ALA A 164 -7.91 -5.73 4.89
C ALA A 164 -7.30 -6.80 3.98
N ASN A 165 -7.32 -8.05 4.44
CA ASN A 165 -6.59 -9.13 3.80
C ASN A 165 -7.23 -9.61 2.50
N LYS A 166 -8.57 -9.72 2.45
CA LYS A 166 -9.30 -10.22 1.27
C LYS A 166 -9.83 -9.09 0.39
N GLY A 167 -10.34 -8.01 1.01
CA GLY A 167 -10.94 -6.90 0.27
C GLY A 167 -9.93 -5.98 -0.40
N PHE A 168 -8.89 -5.60 0.35
CA PHE A 168 -7.86 -4.67 -0.14
C PHE A 168 -6.53 -5.34 -0.49
N ASN A 169 -6.37 -6.62 -0.19
CA ASN A 169 -5.10 -7.34 -0.31
C ASN A 169 -3.95 -6.63 0.43
N LEU A 170 -4.26 -6.02 1.58
CA LEU A 170 -3.31 -5.38 2.48
C LEU A 170 -3.16 -6.23 3.74
N TYR A 171 -1.95 -6.71 3.98
CA TYR A 171 -1.68 -7.62 5.08
C TYR A 171 -1.89 -6.97 6.45
N VAL A 172 -2.69 -7.63 7.26
CA VAL A 172 -2.95 -7.29 8.67
C VAL A 172 -2.98 -8.57 9.50
N ALA A 173 -2.27 -8.59 10.62
CA ALA A 173 -2.28 -9.69 11.58
C ALA A 173 -1.93 -9.22 12.99
N GLU A 174 -2.37 -9.95 14.01
CA GLU A 174 -1.78 -9.88 15.34
C GLU A 174 -0.41 -10.56 15.32
N ASN A 175 0.57 -9.93 15.94
CA ASN A 175 1.90 -10.50 16.10
C ASN A 175 2.52 -9.97 17.42
N PRO A 176 2.48 -10.77 18.48
CA PRO A 176 3.05 -10.39 19.78
C PRO A 176 4.57 -10.17 19.78
N GLU A 177 5.27 -10.61 18.74
CA GLU A 177 6.73 -10.49 18.62
C GLU A 177 7.16 -9.11 18.08
N VAL A 178 6.21 -8.31 17.57
CA VAL A 178 6.52 -6.98 17.05
C VAL A 178 6.07 -5.89 18.02
N ALA A 179 6.73 -4.73 17.95
CA ALA A 179 6.36 -3.57 18.75
C ALA A 179 4.91 -3.16 18.46
N GLY A 180 4.09 -3.10 19.52
CA GLY A 180 2.67 -2.76 19.44
C GLY A 180 1.74 -3.97 19.24
N ASN A 181 2.28 -5.20 19.13
CA ASN A 181 1.56 -6.47 19.01
C ASN A 181 0.74 -6.66 17.72
N PHE A 182 0.84 -5.76 16.76
CA PHE A 182 0.14 -5.84 15.48
C PHE A 182 1.09 -5.61 14.33
N GLN A 183 0.90 -6.34 13.25
CA GLN A 183 1.64 -6.21 12.01
C GLN A 183 0.69 -5.81 10.89
N HIS A 184 1.02 -4.76 10.18
CA HIS A 184 0.32 -4.36 8.97
C HIS A 184 1.30 -3.90 7.89
N SER A 185 0.86 -4.01 6.65
CA SER A 185 1.62 -3.46 5.53
C SER A 185 1.62 -1.92 5.60
N GLY A 186 2.78 -1.30 5.36
CA GLY A 186 2.89 0.16 5.27
C GLY A 186 2.36 0.71 3.94
N TYR A 187 1.25 0.16 3.43
CA TYR A 187 0.70 0.51 2.12
C TYR A 187 -0.67 1.15 2.20
N PHE A 188 -0.98 1.94 1.17
CA PHE A 188 -2.30 2.52 0.91
C PHE A 188 -2.93 1.85 -0.29
N ALA A 189 -4.26 1.69 -0.26
CA ALA A 189 -5.06 1.36 -1.43
C ALA A 189 -5.76 2.61 -1.96
N LEU A 190 -5.94 2.69 -3.27
CA LEU A 190 -6.72 3.73 -3.94
C LEU A 190 -7.99 3.10 -4.51
N VAL A 191 -9.13 3.72 -4.22
CA VAL A 191 -10.44 3.27 -4.68
C VAL A 191 -11.09 4.36 -5.52
N ASP A 192 -11.68 3.98 -6.64
CA ASP A 192 -12.40 4.91 -7.51
C ASP A 192 -13.86 5.14 -7.07
N GLN A 193 -14.55 6.00 -7.79
CA GLN A 193 -15.92 6.39 -7.51
C GLN A 193 -16.93 5.23 -7.59
N GLU A 194 -16.58 4.14 -8.28
CA GLU A 194 -17.42 2.96 -8.46
C GLU A 194 -17.09 1.85 -7.44
N GLY A 195 -16.06 2.08 -6.61
CA GLY A 195 -15.60 1.17 -5.57
C GLY A 195 -14.59 0.13 -6.05
N TYR A 196 -13.91 0.35 -7.19
CA TYR A 196 -12.84 -0.52 -7.67
C TYR A 196 -11.46 -0.07 -7.20
N LEU A 197 -10.62 -1.03 -6.88
CA LEU A 197 -9.21 -0.78 -6.55
C LEU A 197 -8.45 -0.39 -7.82
N ARG A 198 -7.75 0.74 -7.72
CA ARG A 198 -7.03 1.33 -8.84
C ARG A 198 -5.54 1.45 -8.52
N SER A 199 -4.73 1.31 -9.54
CA SER A 199 -3.29 1.42 -9.42
C SER A 199 -2.65 2.02 -10.65
N ARG A 200 -1.46 2.57 -10.47
CA ARG A 200 -0.58 2.89 -11.60
C ARG A 200 0.06 1.60 -12.13
N LEU A 201 0.50 1.62 -13.37
CA LEU A 201 1.32 0.56 -13.94
C LEU A 201 2.80 0.79 -13.60
N ASP A 202 3.52 -0.28 -13.42
CA ASP A 202 4.98 -0.26 -13.36
C ASP A 202 5.58 -0.07 -14.78
N LYS A 203 6.92 0.00 -14.85
CA LYS A 203 7.63 0.15 -16.13
C LYS A 203 7.44 -1.03 -17.11
N TYR A 204 6.87 -2.13 -16.66
CA TYR A 204 6.59 -3.32 -17.46
C TYR A 204 5.13 -3.45 -17.87
N GLY A 205 4.28 -2.50 -17.45
CA GLY A 205 2.85 -2.51 -17.72
C GLY A 205 2.01 -3.31 -16.72
N ASN A 206 2.57 -3.72 -15.58
CA ASN A 206 1.83 -4.42 -14.54
C ASN A 206 1.29 -3.43 -13.50
N PRO A 207 0.03 -3.60 -13.01
CA PRO A 207 -0.47 -2.82 -11.90
C PRO A 207 0.39 -3.04 -10.64
N ILE A 208 0.82 -1.97 -9.99
CA ILE A 208 1.37 -2.07 -8.63
C ILE A 208 0.22 -2.30 -7.66
N ILE A 209 0.35 -3.30 -6.78
CA ILE A 209 -0.78 -3.76 -5.94
C ILE A 209 -1.22 -2.68 -4.96
N ALA A 210 -0.29 -1.88 -4.44
CA ALA A 210 -0.57 -0.85 -3.45
C ALA A 210 0.44 0.30 -3.52
N TYR A 211 0.12 1.41 -2.89
CA TYR A 211 0.98 2.60 -2.81
C TYR A 211 1.77 2.57 -1.50
N ASN A 212 3.08 2.85 -1.56
CA ASN A 212 3.89 2.94 -0.35
C ASN A 212 3.44 4.12 0.51
N GLY A 213 3.09 3.85 1.76
CA GLY A 213 2.64 4.84 2.74
C GLY A 213 3.76 5.45 3.59
N LEU A 214 5.02 5.00 3.42
CA LEU A 214 6.16 5.38 4.25
C LEU A 214 7.04 6.46 3.63
#